data_223662a6ec5a1a584b21af2749bfb122
#
_entry.id   223662a6ec5a1a584b21af2749bfb122
#
_cell.length_a   1.000
_cell.length_b   1.000
_cell.length_c   1.000
_cell.angle_alpha   90.00
_cell.angle_beta   90.00
_cell.angle_gamma   90.00
#
_symmetry.space_group_name_H-M   'P 1'
#
loop_
_entity.id
_entity.type
_entity.pdbx_description
1 polymer ?
#
loop_
_entity_poly.entity_id
_entity_poly.type
_entity_poly.pdbx_seq_one_letter_code
_entity_poly.pdbx_strand_id
1 'polypeptide(L)'
;TQGVSSAASDVYKRQVYSDNILNRIYSNVGDAKTFGVEFGTQLKLTAKSDAFIGGNIYHYNLNGSFDNNPVNTNTTVYSFNANANYRFWENATLQFSINYISDRVTAQGEDSRYYTPNLSIQKSFLNDKLKATLQWLNIDMGLLDTNEQRITTWRENEFYTTTNYIYEVDMITLNLSYIFQNGKNRSKFIESEFGKREF
;
A
#
# COMPACT_ATOMS: atom_id res chain seq x y z
N THR A 1 -7.22 -1.51 -18.19
CA THR A 1 -7.44 -0.06 -18.26
C THR A 1 -6.08 0.61 -18.45
N GLN A 2 -5.83 1.20 -19.62
CA GLN A 2 -4.63 1.99 -19.86
C GLN A 2 -4.87 3.39 -19.32
N GLY A 3 -4.11 3.81 -18.34
CA GLY A 3 -4.08 5.17 -17.83
C GLY A 3 -2.77 5.84 -18.24
N VAL A 4 -2.83 6.82 -19.13
CA VAL A 4 -1.72 7.75 -19.35
C VAL A 4 -1.98 8.97 -18.49
N SER A 5 -1.17 9.19 -17.47
CA SER A 5 -1.20 10.41 -16.67
C SER A 5 0.06 11.22 -16.96
N SER A 6 -0.11 12.43 -17.46
CA SER A 6 0.94 13.45 -17.46
C SER A 6 0.54 14.50 -16.43
N ALA A 7 1.24 14.56 -15.31
CA ALA A 7 1.10 15.64 -14.35
C ALA A 7 2.21 16.66 -14.58
N ALA A 8 1.83 17.89 -14.84
CA ALA A 8 2.74 19.02 -14.81
C ALA A 8 2.89 19.48 -13.36
N SER A 9 4.13 19.61 -12.90
CA SER A 9 4.51 20.17 -11.58
C SER A 9 4.31 19.21 -10.41
N ASP A 10 5.29 18.37 -10.17
CA ASP A 10 5.36 17.59 -8.92
C ASP A 10 5.96 18.43 -7.79
N VAL A 11 5.18 18.56 -6.72
CA VAL A 11 5.64 19.15 -5.46
C VAL A 11 6.38 18.07 -4.67
N TYR A 12 7.70 18.14 -4.64
CA TYR A 12 8.51 17.20 -3.86
C TYR A 12 8.72 17.70 -2.44
N LYS A 13 8.65 16.75 -1.52
CA LYS A 13 9.08 16.95 -0.15
C LYS A 13 10.61 16.91 -0.14
N ARG A 14 11.25 18.06 0.08
CA ARG A 14 12.71 18.16 0.08
C ARG A 14 13.27 18.32 1.49
N GLN A 15 14.50 17.86 1.67
CA GLN A 15 15.28 18.11 2.86
C GLN A 15 16.36 19.17 2.55
N VAL A 16 16.43 20.18 3.38
CA VAL A 16 17.42 21.25 3.30
C VAL A 16 18.10 21.39 4.64
N TYR A 17 19.42 21.38 4.63
CA TYR A 17 20.23 21.63 5.81
C TYR A 17 20.54 23.10 5.91
N SER A 18 20.09 23.78 6.96
CA SER A 18 20.36 25.18 7.24
C SER A 18 20.51 25.37 8.74
N ASP A 19 21.51 26.11 9.17
CA ASP A 19 21.78 26.44 10.58
C ASP A 19 21.84 25.19 11.49
N ASN A 20 22.43 24.12 11.02
CA ASN A 20 22.49 22.81 11.68
C ASN A 20 21.13 22.13 11.88
N ILE A 21 20.12 22.55 11.13
CA ILE A 21 18.76 21.98 11.18
C ILE A 21 18.41 21.36 9.83
N LEU A 22 17.94 20.12 9.87
CA LEU A 22 17.39 19.46 8.69
C LEU A 22 15.92 19.83 8.51
N ASN A 23 15.63 20.67 7.53
CA ASN A 23 14.28 21.14 7.21
C ASN A 23 13.66 20.28 6.11
N ARG A 24 12.40 19.88 6.29
CA ARG A 24 11.59 19.24 5.25
C ARG A 24 10.63 20.26 4.68
N ILE A 25 10.82 20.63 3.44
CA ILE A 25 9.98 21.60 2.74
C ILE A 25 9.44 21.02 1.43
N TYR A 26 8.37 21.60 0.93
CA TYR A 26 7.83 21.29 -0.39
C TYR A 26 8.41 22.26 -1.43
N SER A 27 8.81 21.74 -2.56
CA SER A 27 9.37 22.56 -3.66
C SER A 27 9.06 21.91 -5.00
N ASN A 28 8.81 22.73 -6.00
CA ASN A 28 8.76 22.26 -7.37
C ASN A 28 10.18 22.04 -7.87
N VAL A 29 10.48 20.81 -8.27
CA VAL A 29 11.80 20.44 -8.77
C VAL A 29 11.85 20.49 -10.30
N GLY A 30 10.75 20.23 -10.97
CA GLY A 30 10.69 20.21 -12.43
C GLY A 30 9.49 19.43 -12.97
N ASP A 31 9.65 18.90 -14.16
CA ASP A 31 8.62 18.14 -14.86
C ASP A 31 8.84 16.64 -14.63
N ALA A 32 7.81 15.95 -14.15
CA ALA A 32 7.79 14.50 -14.05
C ALA A 32 6.89 13.88 -15.11
N LYS A 33 7.37 12.81 -15.73
CA LYS A 33 6.61 12.01 -16.70
C LYS A 33 6.61 10.58 -16.26
N THR A 34 5.42 9.97 -16.25
CA THR A 34 5.24 8.55 -15.90
C THR A 34 4.51 7.87 -17.03
N PHE A 35 5.06 6.76 -17.49
CA PHE A 35 4.42 5.89 -18.46
C PHE A 35 4.51 4.44 -17.98
N GLY A 36 3.39 3.73 -17.99
CA GLY A 36 3.39 2.36 -17.50
C GLY A 36 2.13 1.58 -17.83
N VAL A 37 2.12 0.36 -17.34
CA VAL A 37 1.02 -0.59 -17.50
C VAL A 37 0.62 -1.12 -16.12
N GLU A 38 -0.67 -1.14 -15.88
CA GLU A 38 -1.29 -1.78 -14.71
C GLU A 38 -2.12 -2.96 -15.17
N PHE A 39 -2.07 -4.04 -14.41
CA PHE A 39 -2.89 -5.21 -14.63
C PHE A 39 -3.48 -5.72 -13.32
N GLY A 40 -4.64 -6.35 -13.42
CA GLY A 40 -5.28 -7.01 -12.28
C GLY A 40 -6.28 -8.04 -12.78
N THR A 41 -6.27 -9.19 -12.15
CA THR A 41 -7.21 -10.27 -12.48
C THR A 41 -7.65 -11.03 -11.24
N GLN A 42 -8.93 -11.41 -11.25
CA GLN A 42 -9.52 -12.31 -10.28
C GLN A 42 -9.59 -13.71 -10.88
N LEU A 43 -9.02 -14.67 -10.21
CA LEU A 43 -8.99 -16.07 -10.62
C LEU A 43 -9.88 -16.90 -9.69
N LYS A 44 -10.85 -17.58 -10.24
CA LYS A 44 -11.61 -18.59 -9.52
C LYS A 44 -10.95 -19.94 -9.74
N LEU A 45 -10.14 -20.38 -8.79
CA LEU A 45 -9.33 -21.60 -8.92
C LEU A 45 -10.18 -22.85 -8.73
N THR A 46 -11.05 -22.83 -7.73
CA THR A 46 -12.02 -23.91 -7.43
C THR A 46 -13.32 -23.31 -6.88
N ALA A 47 -14.29 -24.16 -6.56
CA ALA A 47 -15.51 -23.72 -5.86
C ALA A 47 -15.22 -23.15 -4.46
N LYS A 48 -14.06 -23.49 -3.88
CA LYS A 48 -13.67 -23.10 -2.52
C LYS A 48 -12.46 -22.14 -2.48
N SER A 49 -11.84 -21.85 -3.61
CA SER A 49 -10.66 -21.00 -3.67
C SER A 49 -10.72 -19.99 -4.78
N ASP A 50 -10.34 -18.79 -4.46
CA ASP A 50 -10.15 -17.67 -5.37
C ASP A 50 -8.85 -16.97 -5.08
N ALA A 51 -8.31 -16.30 -6.08
CA ALA A 51 -7.12 -15.48 -5.96
C ALA A 51 -7.27 -14.20 -6.77
N PHE A 52 -6.71 -13.14 -6.26
CA PHE A 52 -6.47 -11.91 -7.01
C PHE A 52 -4.96 -11.76 -7.22
N ILE A 53 -4.58 -11.40 -8.42
CA ILE A 53 -3.20 -11.05 -8.78
C ILE A 53 -3.23 -9.73 -9.51
N GLY A 54 -2.46 -8.78 -9.04
CA GLY A 54 -2.34 -7.46 -9.65
C GLY A 54 -0.93 -6.93 -9.57
N GLY A 55 -0.66 -5.91 -10.35
CA GLY A 55 0.62 -5.23 -10.33
C GLY A 55 0.68 -4.12 -11.35
N ASN A 56 1.73 -3.35 -11.25
CA ASN A 56 2.06 -2.33 -12.22
C ASN A 56 3.55 -2.31 -12.50
N ILE A 57 3.88 -1.84 -13.68
CA ILE A 57 5.24 -1.46 -14.08
C ILE A 57 5.17 -0.12 -14.78
N TYR A 58 5.94 0.83 -14.30
CA TYR A 58 5.99 2.15 -14.91
C TYR A 58 7.41 2.69 -14.96
N HIS A 59 7.66 3.43 -15.99
CA HIS A 59 8.86 4.21 -16.17
C HIS A 59 8.60 5.63 -15.69
N TYR A 60 9.46 6.12 -14.81
CA TYR A 60 9.39 7.45 -14.21
C TYR A 60 10.60 8.24 -14.64
N ASN A 61 10.36 9.42 -15.19
CA ASN A 61 11.39 10.36 -15.61
C ASN A 61 11.10 11.72 -14.99
N LEU A 62 12.05 12.25 -14.24
CA LEU A 62 12.01 13.58 -13.65
C LEU A 62 13.17 14.39 -14.19
N ASN A 63 12.85 15.54 -14.82
CA ASN A 63 13.81 16.51 -15.30
C ASN A 63 13.55 17.86 -14.68
N GLY A 64 14.55 18.44 -14.07
CA GLY A 64 14.42 19.72 -13.43
C GLY A 64 15.69 20.24 -12.79
N SER A 65 15.53 21.12 -11.85
CA SER A 65 16.65 21.66 -11.07
C SER A 65 16.27 21.80 -9.60
N PHE A 66 17.24 21.57 -8.77
CA PHE A 66 17.12 21.70 -7.35
C PHE A 66 18.31 22.52 -6.82
N ASP A 67 18.04 23.71 -6.29
CA ASP A 67 19.07 24.68 -5.87
C ASP A 67 20.16 24.89 -6.93
N ASN A 68 19.74 25.17 -8.17
CA ASN A 68 20.59 25.35 -9.36
C ASN A 68 21.37 24.11 -9.80
N ASN A 69 21.21 22.98 -9.16
CA ASN A 69 21.77 21.70 -9.62
C ASN A 69 20.76 20.95 -10.48
N PRO A 70 21.14 20.46 -11.65
CA PRO A 70 20.25 19.68 -12.49
C PRO A 70 19.88 18.37 -11.81
N VAL A 71 18.59 18.05 -11.81
CA VAL A 71 18.05 16.75 -11.39
C VAL A 71 17.54 16.04 -12.62
N ASN A 72 18.10 14.90 -12.89
CA ASN A 72 17.64 14.02 -13.96
C ASN A 72 17.54 12.61 -13.39
N THR A 73 16.32 12.21 -13.07
CA THR A 73 16.01 10.90 -12.52
C THR A 73 15.26 10.07 -13.54
N ASN A 74 15.77 8.88 -13.80
CA ASN A 74 15.19 7.93 -14.73
C ASN A 74 15.18 6.56 -14.06
N THR A 75 13.99 6.03 -13.76
CA THR A 75 13.86 4.76 -13.06
C THR A 75 12.62 3.99 -13.51
N THR A 76 12.72 2.67 -13.46
CA THR A 76 11.57 1.78 -13.68
C THR A 76 11.17 1.20 -12.34
N VAL A 77 9.92 1.40 -11.98
CA VAL A 77 9.32 0.90 -10.74
C VAL A 77 8.31 -0.17 -11.10
N TYR A 78 8.31 -1.24 -10.34
CA TYR A 78 7.29 -2.28 -10.45
C TYR A 78 6.78 -2.67 -9.08
N SER A 79 5.50 -2.96 -9.02
CA SER A 79 4.87 -3.48 -7.82
C SER A 79 4.00 -4.69 -8.16
N PHE A 80 3.82 -5.52 -7.17
CA PHE A 80 3.01 -6.73 -7.26
C PHE A 80 2.21 -6.90 -6.00
N ASN A 81 0.94 -7.27 -6.15
CA ASN A 81 0.08 -7.64 -5.06
C ASN A 81 -0.72 -8.90 -5.40
N ALA A 82 -0.84 -9.78 -4.44
CA ALA A 82 -1.64 -10.98 -4.57
C ALA A 82 -2.41 -11.27 -3.28
N ASN A 83 -3.60 -11.81 -3.46
CA ASN A 83 -4.44 -12.33 -2.40
C ASN A 83 -4.97 -13.70 -2.82
N ALA A 84 -4.90 -14.67 -1.94
CA ALA A 84 -5.49 -15.99 -2.15
C ALA A 84 -6.38 -16.35 -0.97
N ASN A 85 -7.59 -16.80 -1.26
CA ASN A 85 -8.56 -17.22 -0.28
C ASN A 85 -8.88 -18.71 -0.48
N TYR A 86 -8.93 -19.46 0.60
CA TYR A 86 -9.32 -20.87 0.57
C TYR A 86 -10.32 -21.17 1.70
N ARG A 87 -11.52 -21.58 1.33
CA ARG A 87 -12.57 -22.04 2.26
C ARG A 87 -12.41 -23.52 2.49
N PHE A 88 -11.89 -23.92 3.63
CA PHE A 88 -11.61 -25.34 3.91
C PHE A 88 -12.69 -26.01 4.75
N TRP A 89 -13.48 -25.25 5.53
CA TRP A 89 -14.71 -25.68 6.20
C TRP A 89 -15.86 -24.73 5.84
N GLU A 90 -17.09 -25.08 6.23
CA GLU A 90 -18.25 -24.25 5.91
C GLU A 90 -18.10 -22.80 6.40
N ASN A 91 -17.49 -22.61 7.58
CA ASN A 91 -17.36 -21.30 8.22
C ASN A 91 -15.89 -20.92 8.49
N ALA A 92 -14.94 -21.50 7.77
CA ALA A 92 -13.52 -21.19 7.95
C ALA A 92 -12.84 -20.87 6.62
N THR A 93 -12.07 -19.77 6.64
CA THR A 93 -11.32 -19.27 5.49
C THR A 93 -9.87 -19.04 5.87
N LEU A 94 -8.97 -19.56 5.05
CA LEU A 94 -7.55 -19.23 5.05
C LEU A 94 -7.33 -18.15 4.00
N GLN A 95 -6.61 -17.10 4.34
CA GLN A 95 -6.22 -16.05 3.41
C GLN A 95 -4.72 -15.82 3.49
N PHE A 96 -4.09 -15.79 2.33
CA PHE A 96 -2.72 -15.34 2.16
C PHE A 96 -2.71 -14.05 1.34
N SER A 97 -1.90 -13.08 1.73
CA SER A 97 -1.68 -11.87 0.94
C SER A 97 -0.21 -11.50 0.92
N ILE A 98 0.22 -10.92 -0.18
CA ILE A 98 1.56 -10.38 -0.34
C ILE A 98 1.50 -9.10 -1.17
N ASN A 99 2.23 -8.08 -0.72
CA ASN A 99 2.50 -6.89 -1.47
C ASN A 99 4.02 -6.74 -1.63
N TYR A 100 4.44 -6.34 -2.79
CA TYR A 100 5.84 -6.08 -3.12
C TYR A 100 5.95 -4.76 -3.89
N ILE A 101 6.97 -3.98 -3.61
CA ILE A 101 7.38 -2.82 -4.39
C ILE A 101 8.90 -2.85 -4.58
N SER A 102 9.34 -2.52 -5.80
CA SER A 102 10.76 -2.43 -6.13
C SER A 102 11.43 -1.17 -5.58
N ASP A 103 12.73 -1.14 -5.64
CA ASP A 103 13.51 0.08 -5.40
C ASP A 103 13.03 1.22 -6.30
N ARG A 104 13.11 2.44 -5.80
CA ARG A 104 12.72 3.65 -6.52
C ARG A 104 13.71 4.76 -6.29
N VAL A 105 14.27 5.30 -7.35
CA VAL A 105 15.07 6.53 -7.29
C VAL A 105 14.13 7.73 -7.22
N THR A 106 14.44 8.66 -6.34
CA THR A 106 13.70 9.90 -6.12
C THR A 106 14.51 11.13 -6.54
N ALA A 107 13.96 12.33 -6.39
CA ALA A 107 14.67 13.56 -6.73
C ALA A 107 15.93 13.82 -5.87
N GLN A 108 15.98 13.27 -4.65
CA GLN A 108 17.08 13.49 -3.70
C GLN A 108 17.62 12.19 -3.10
N GLY A 109 17.37 11.04 -3.72
CA GLY A 109 17.84 9.80 -3.14
C GLY A 109 17.10 8.58 -3.66
N GLU A 110 16.87 7.63 -2.78
CA GLU A 110 16.23 6.38 -3.13
C GLU A 110 15.36 5.82 -2.01
N ASP A 111 14.31 5.12 -2.39
CA ASP A 111 13.51 4.28 -1.52
C ASP A 111 13.84 2.81 -1.83
N SER A 112 14.17 2.04 -0.82
CA SER A 112 14.43 0.62 -1.01
C SER A 112 13.16 -0.16 -1.29
N ARG A 113 13.31 -1.29 -1.97
CA ARG A 113 12.25 -2.29 -2.11
C ARG A 113 11.81 -2.81 -0.75
N TYR A 114 10.58 -3.29 -0.70
CA TYR A 114 10.08 -4.05 0.44
C TYR A 114 8.90 -4.94 0.05
N TYR A 115 8.57 -5.91 0.91
CA TYR A 115 7.42 -6.78 0.75
C TYR A 115 6.75 -7.07 2.09
N THR A 116 5.47 -7.38 2.05
CA THR A 116 4.69 -7.68 3.27
C THR A 116 3.79 -8.90 3.04
N PRO A 117 4.28 -10.11 3.32
CA PRO A 117 3.45 -11.30 3.28
C PRO A 117 2.67 -11.44 4.59
N ASN A 118 1.41 -11.84 4.47
CA ASN A 118 0.52 -12.05 5.62
C ASN A 118 -0.29 -13.33 5.41
N LEU A 119 -0.56 -14.02 6.50
CA LEU A 119 -1.43 -15.18 6.55
C LEU A 119 -2.50 -14.97 7.60
N SER A 120 -3.75 -15.29 7.30
CA SER A 120 -4.82 -15.23 8.27
C SER A 120 -5.75 -16.43 8.18
N ILE A 121 -6.23 -16.87 9.33
CA ILE A 121 -7.28 -17.87 9.45
C ILE A 121 -8.45 -17.23 10.17
N GLN A 122 -9.60 -17.22 9.51
CA GLN A 122 -10.84 -16.73 10.08
C GLN A 122 -11.82 -17.87 10.22
N LYS A 123 -12.50 -17.95 11.37
CA LYS A 123 -13.58 -18.91 11.60
C LYS A 123 -14.75 -18.25 12.31
N SER A 124 -15.96 -18.54 11.84
CA SER A 124 -17.20 -18.16 12.49
C SER A 124 -17.75 -19.29 13.34
N PHE A 125 -18.33 -18.93 14.47
CA PHE A 125 -18.95 -19.82 15.45
C PHE A 125 -20.32 -19.29 15.86
N LEU A 126 -21.11 -20.11 16.55
CA LEU A 126 -22.40 -19.71 17.14
C LEU A 126 -23.37 -19.12 16.09
N ASN A 127 -23.53 -19.78 14.95
CA ASN A 127 -24.34 -19.30 13.84
C ASN A 127 -23.95 -17.88 13.40
N ASP A 128 -22.65 -17.69 13.14
CA ASP A 128 -22.00 -16.44 12.71
C ASP A 128 -22.03 -15.28 13.73
N LYS A 129 -22.45 -15.53 14.95
CA LYS A 129 -22.43 -14.49 16.00
C LYS A 129 -21.04 -14.21 16.56
N LEU A 130 -20.17 -15.21 16.62
CA LEU A 130 -18.78 -15.07 17.06
C LEU A 130 -17.85 -15.32 15.88
N LYS A 131 -16.97 -14.37 15.61
CA LYS A 131 -15.91 -14.47 14.59
C LYS A 131 -14.56 -14.39 15.27
N ALA A 132 -13.73 -15.39 15.06
CA ALA A 132 -12.32 -15.38 15.47
C ALA A 132 -11.42 -15.29 14.25
N THR A 133 -10.46 -14.38 14.26
CA THR A 133 -9.45 -14.22 13.21
C THR A 133 -8.07 -14.25 13.85
N LEU A 134 -7.29 -15.26 13.52
CA LEU A 134 -5.87 -15.35 13.84
C LEU A 134 -5.08 -14.85 12.62
N GLN A 135 -4.17 -13.90 12.82
CA GLN A 135 -3.35 -13.33 11.76
C GLN A 135 -1.87 -13.47 12.12
N TRP A 136 -1.09 -13.84 11.15
CA TRP A 136 0.36 -13.78 11.13
C TRP A 136 0.79 -12.75 10.10
N LEU A 137 1.27 -11.61 10.57
CA LEU A 137 1.56 -10.42 9.76
C LEU A 137 3.07 -10.24 9.60
N ASN A 138 3.45 -9.69 8.46
CA ASN A 138 4.84 -9.38 8.12
C ASN A 138 5.76 -10.60 8.29
N ILE A 139 5.36 -11.72 7.68
CA ILE A 139 6.08 -12.99 7.79
C ILE A 139 7.49 -12.82 7.23
N ASP A 140 8.51 -13.15 8.04
CA ASP A 140 9.88 -13.20 7.55
C ASP A 140 10.09 -14.48 6.72
N MET A 141 10.07 -14.32 5.41
CA MET A 141 10.29 -15.44 4.48
C MET A 141 11.77 -15.69 4.19
N GLY A 142 12.67 -14.85 4.67
CA GLY A 142 14.12 -14.95 4.43
C GLY A 142 14.53 -14.83 2.94
N LEU A 143 13.60 -14.42 2.07
CA LEU A 143 13.83 -14.36 0.62
C LEU A 143 14.50 -13.07 0.16
N LEU A 144 14.28 -11.99 0.88
CA LEU A 144 14.80 -10.65 0.59
C LEU A 144 15.00 -9.96 1.94
N ASP A 145 15.99 -9.13 2.12
CA ASP A 145 16.28 -8.37 3.37
C ASP A 145 15.21 -7.28 3.64
N THR A 146 13.89 -7.61 3.73
CA THR A 146 12.96 -6.59 3.36
C THR A 146 11.69 -6.40 4.16
N ASN A 147 11.67 -6.77 5.41
CA ASN A 147 10.67 -6.18 6.30
C ASN A 147 11.03 -4.74 6.72
N GLU A 148 12.04 -4.19 6.07
CA GLU A 148 12.56 -2.86 6.31
C GLU A 148 12.51 -2.04 5.03
N GLN A 149 11.76 -0.93 5.05
CA GLN A 149 11.81 0.07 3.99
C GLN A 149 12.79 1.17 4.39
N ARG A 150 13.84 1.37 3.61
CA ARG A 150 14.80 2.44 3.78
C ARG A 150 14.50 3.57 2.80
N ILE A 151 14.37 4.77 3.33
CA ILE A 151 14.27 6.01 2.57
C ILE A 151 15.58 6.76 2.79
N THR A 152 16.40 6.79 1.76
CA THR A 152 17.71 7.47 1.81
C THR A 152 17.61 8.77 1.03
N THR A 153 18.05 9.86 1.65
CA THR A 153 18.08 11.18 1.05
C THR A 153 19.46 11.76 1.26
N TRP A 154 20.07 12.29 0.19
CA TRP A 154 21.39 12.91 0.31
C TRP A 154 21.51 14.18 -0.55
N ARG A 155 22.47 14.97 -0.20
CA ARG A 155 22.97 16.07 -1.00
C ARG A 155 24.50 16.10 -0.86
N GLU A 156 25.17 16.12 -2.00
CA GLU A 156 26.62 16.09 -2.05
C GLU A 156 27.23 17.22 -1.19
N ASN A 157 28.20 16.86 -0.34
CA ASN A 157 28.90 17.75 0.60
C ASN A 157 28.02 18.47 1.65
N GLU A 158 26.73 18.14 1.78
CA GLU A 158 25.87 18.78 2.78
C GLU A 158 25.34 17.77 3.79
N PHE A 159 24.62 16.74 3.34
CA PHE A 159 24.04 15.75 4.23
C PHE A 159 23.77 14.40 3.56
N TYR A 160 23.71 13.40 4.40
CA TYR A 160 23.23 12.05 4.06
C TYR A 160 22.34 11.56 5.21
N THR A 161 21.11 11.20 4.91
CA THR A 161 20.19 10.64 5.91
C THR A 161 19.52 9.37 5.38
N THR A 162 19.38 8.39 6.26
CA THR A 162 18.56 7.21 6.01
C THR A 162 17.53 7.09 7.12
N THR A 163 16.27 6.98 6.73
CA THR A 163 15.18 6.67 7.63
C THR A 163 14.73 5.24 7.37
N ASN A 164 14.88 4.39 8.36
CA ASN A 164 14.45 3.01 8.29
C ASN A 164 13.06 2.87 8.89
N TYR A 165 12.10 2.42 8.09
CA TYR A 165 10.79 1.98 8.57
C TYR A 165 10.86 0.47 8.74
N ILE A 166 11.08 0.04 9.97
CA ILE A 166 11.16 -1.38 10.32
C ILE A 166 9.75 -1.81 10.69
N TYR A 167 9.20 -2.74 9.93
CA TYR A 167 7.94 -3.41 10.27
C TYR A 167 8.27 -4.59 11.17
N GLU A 168 7.62 -4.66 12.32
CA GLU A 168 7.75 -5.83 13.19
C GLU A 168 7.40 -7.09 12.41
N VAL A 169 8.34 -8.02 12.40
CA VAL A 169 8.18 -9.30 11.71
C VAL A 169 7.46 -10.30 12.60
N ASP A 170 6.85 -11.28 11.96
CA ASP A 170 6.20 -12.42 12.63
C ASP A 170 5.20 -12.02 13.72
N MET A 171 4.50 -10.90 13.50
CA MET A 171 3.50 -10.42 14.45
C MET A 171 2.25 -11.31 14.38
N ILE A 172 1.91 -11.92 15.51
CA ILE A 172 0.71 -12.76 15.65
C ILE A 172 -0.37 -11.99 16.39
N THR A 173 -1.55 -11.84 15.78
CA THR A 173 -2.69 -11.16 16.37
C THR A 173 -3.92 -12.07 16.39
N LEU A 174 -4.70 -11.99 17.47
CA LEU A 174 -6.01 -12.64 17.58
C LEU A 174 -7.09 -11.57 17.71
N ASN A 175 -8.03 -11.56 16.78
CA ASN A 175 -9.19 -10.70 16.83
C ASN A 175 -10.45 -11.53 17.08
N LEU A 176 -11.24 -11.14 18.09
CA LEU A 176 -12.51 -11.74 18.43
C LEU A 176 -13.63 -10.69 18.28
N SER A 177 -14.60 -10.98 17.45
CA SER A 177 -15.76 -10.12 17.22
C SER A 177 -17.03 -10.88 17.55
N TYR A 178 -17.91 -10.30 18.40
CA TYR A 178 -19.17 -10.89 18.77
C TYR A 178 -20.35 -9.94 18.48
N ILE A 179 -21.37 -10.48 17.81
CA ILE A 179 -22.59 -9.76 17.50
C ILE A 179 -23.64 -10.04 18.57
N PHE A 180 -23.87 -9.08 19.46
CA PHE A 180 -24.82 -9.21 20.58
C PHE A 180 -26.28 -9.18 20.11
N GLN A 181 -26.58 -8.53 19.00
CA GLN A 181 -27.95 -8.34 18.54
C GLN A 181 -28.05 -8.54 17.03
N ASN A 182 -28.82 -9.55 16.61
CA ASN A 182 -29.29 -9.65 15.23
C ASN A 182 -30.46 -8.69 15.06
N GLY A 183 -30.18 -7.45 14.79
CA GLY A 183 -31.19 -6.48 14.44
C GLY A 183 -31.88 -6.85 13.14
N LYS A 184 -32.99 -7.61 13.18
CA LYS A 184 -33.93 -7.73 12.08
C LYS A 184 -34.68 -6.43 11.75
N ASN A 185 -34.46 -5.39 12.51
CA ASN A 185 -34.99 -4.08 12.20
C ASN A 185 -34.11 -3.41 11.14
N ARG A 186 -34.48 -3.58 9.88
CA ARG A 186 -34.16 -2.54 8.89
C ARG A 186 -34.60 -1.23 9.54
N SER A 187 -33.68 -0.29 9.70
CA SER A 187 -34.04 1.08 10.04
C SER A 187 -35.14 1.48 9.06
N LYS A 188 -36.39 1.60 9.53
CA LYS A 188 -37.39 2.29 8.77
C LYS A 188 -36.82 3.69 8.61
N PHE A 189 -36.55 4.09 7.38
CA PHE A 189 -36.31 5.49 7.11
C PHE A 189 -37.49 6.21 7.71
N ILE A 190 -37.22 7.07 8.70
CA ILE A 190 -38.22 8.00 9.18
C ILE A 190 -38.51 8.84 7.96
N GLU A 191 -39.71 8.68 7.38
CA GLU A 191 -40.19 9.60 6.34
C GLU A 191 -40.25 10.97 7.07
N SER A 192 -39.26 11.80 6.84
CA SER A 192 -39.28 13.16 7.31
C SER A 192 -40.33 13.90 6.50
N GLU A 193 -41.23 14.60 7.15
CA GLU A 193 -42.21 15.48 6.50
C GLU A 193 -41.60 16.50 5.54
N PHE A 194 -40.29 16.73 5.64
CA PHE A 194 -39.53 17.64 4.78
C PHE A 194 -39.16 17.07 3.39
N GLY A 195 -39.52 15.81 3.05
CA GLY A 195 -39.19 15.15 1.79
C GLY A 195 -40.30 15.14 0.75
N LYS A 196 -41.52 15.54 1.06
CA LYS A 196 -42.60 15.67 0.08
C LYS A 196 -42.48 17.03 -0.63
N ARG A 197 -41.73 17.07 -1.75
CA ARG A 197 -41.89 18.12 -2.73
C ARG A 197 -43.17 17.83 -3.50
N GLU A 198 -44.15 18.70 -3.36
CA GLU A 198 -45.26 18.78 -4.28
C GLU A 198 -44.72 19.17 -5.66
N PHE A 199 -44.98 18.35 -6.65
CA PHE A 199 -44.95 18.69 -8.06
C PHE A 199 -46.37 18.70 -8.58
#